data_325d0c69803f5dc81008fa2c7ab215cc
#
_entry.id   325d0c69803f5dc81008fa2c7ab215cc
#
_cell.length_a   1.000
_cell.length_b   1.000
_cell.length_c   1.000
_cell.angle_alpha   90.00
_cell.angle_beta   90.00
_cell.angle_gamma   90.00
#
_symmetry.space_group_name_H-M   'P 1'
#
loop_
_entity.id
_entity.type
_entity.pdbx_description
1 polymer ?
#
loop_
_entity_poly.entity_id
_entity_poly.type
_entity_poly.pdbx_seq_one_letter_code
_entity_poly.pdbx_strand_id
1 'polypeptide(L)'
;MKALIVSLESFQKGIIPEEVKKFLLSCEKKPFIVLDESSKIKTNNPCKESKKSKRTQAILKLNRIGERCILTGTFMSKSPVNAYDQMNFLCPDFFPESMYAFAEHYEIRRTLPSVRGARITITPKDYETIRKRLMKYKDNPSALAGAMDGVHSFYGITREDCFHIMKYPEYTPFKNMDELWQRIGDVCMRVDRSSAELPETKVYKTCNVELTKEQLKLYLQLQNQHCTDNVTVDNGLKL
;
A
#
# COMPACT_ATOMS: atom_id res chain seq x y z
N MET A 1 -9.96 -11.33 -32.77
CA MET A 1 -9.53 -11.15 -31.36
C MET A 1 -10.77 -10.89 -30.52
N LYS A 2 -10.94 -11.58 -29.38
CA LYS A 2 -12.03 -11.33 -28.43
C LYS A 2 -11.46 -10.62 -27.21
N ALA A 3 -12.17 -9.64 -26.64
CA ALA A 3 -11.79 -8.93 -25.42
C ALA A 3 -12.96 -8.91 -24.43
N LEU A 4 -12.67 -9.00 -23.14
CA LEU A 4 -13.63 -8.86 -22.05
C LEU A 4 -13.11 -7.78 -21.10
N ILE A 5 -13.93 -6.77 -20.81
CA ILE A 5 -13.63 -5.72 -19.83
C ILE A 5 -14.54 -5.94 -18.63
N VAL A 6 -13.92 -5.99 -17.44
CA VAL A 6 -14.65 -6.28 -16.19
C VAL A 6 -14.20 -5.30 -15.10
N SER A 7 -15.16 -4.75 -14.38
CA SER A 7 -14.88 -3.89 -13.24
C SER A 7 -14.23 -4.68 -12.08
N LEU A 8 -13.28 -4.06 -11.40
CA LEU A 8 -12.64 -4.65 -10.19
C LEU A 8 -13.64 -4.87 -9.06
N GLU A 9 -14.73 -4.11 -9.01
CA GLU A 9 -15.80 -4.23 -8.03
C GLU A 9 -16.53 -5.58 -8.17
N SER A 10 -16.59 -6.16 -9.37
CA SER A 10 -17.20 -7.48 -9.60
C SER A 10 -16.55 -8.61 -8.81
N PHE A 11 -15.30 -8.41 -8.37
CA PHE A 11 -14.54 -9.37 -7.55
C PHE A 11 -14.73 -9.22 -6.04
N GLN A 12 -15.53 -8.27 -5.56
CA GLN A 12 -15.69 -7.97 -4.13
C GLN A 12 -16.21 -9.15 -3.29
N LYS A 13 -16.99 -10.05 -3.89
CA LYS A 13 -17.48 -11.26 -3.22
C LYS A 13 -16.39 -12.31 -2.96
N GLY A 14 -15.17 -12.15 -3.48
CA GLY A 14 -14.06 -13.09 -3.33
C GLY A 14 -14.09 -14.27 -4.30
N ILE A 15 -14.94 -14.19 -5.31
CA ILE A 15 -15.08 -15.17 -6.39
C ILE A 15 -14.74 -14.53 -7.73
N ILE A 16 -14.29 -15.35 -8.67
CA ILE A 16 -14.13 -14.93 -10.06
C ILE A 16 -15.53 -14.82 -10.68
N PRO A 17 -15.89 -13.67 -11.28
CA PRO A 17 -17.18 -13.51 -11.95
C PRO A 17 -17.42 -14.58 -13.02
N GLU A 18 -18.66 -14.97 -13.20
CA GLU A 18 -19.01 -16.07 -14.11
C GLU A 18 -18.71 -15.74 -15.58
N GLU A 19 -18.85 -14.47 -15.95
CA GLU A 19 -18.50 -13.96 -17.27
C GLU A 19 -17.00 -14.13 -17.56
N VAL A 20 -16.15 -13.88 -16.55
CA VAL A 20 -14.70 -14.07 -16.66
C VAL A 20 -14.39 -15.55 -16.84
N LYS A 21 -15.00 -16.44 -16.07
CA LYS A 21 -14.80 -17.89 -16.23
C LYS A 21 -15.20 -18.38 -17.61
N LYS A 22 -16.40 -17.98 -18.09
CA LYS A 22 -16.88 -18.32 -19.43
C LYS A 22 -15.94 -17.81 -20.51
N PHE A 23 -15.46 -16.58 -20.37
CA PHE A 23 -14.51 -15.99 -21.31
C PHE A 23 -13.21 -16.79 -21.34
N LEU A 24 -12.61 -17.07 -20.17
CA LEU A 24 -11.36 -17.84 -20.06
C LEU A 24 -11.50 -19.24 -20.66
N LEU A 25 -12.62 -19.93 -20.44
CA LEU A 25 -12.91 -21.22 -21.03
C LEU A 25 -13.10 -21.18 -22.55
N SER A 26 -13.53 -20.02 -23.09
CA SER A 26 -13.70 -19.82 -24.54
C SER A 26 -12.40 -19.43 -25.26
N CYS A 27 -11.29 -19.24 -24.55
CA CYS A 27 -10.02 -18.87 -25.14
C CYS A 27 -9.30 -20.12 -25.67
N GLU A 28 -9.05 -20.16 -26.98
CA GLU A 28 -8.22 -21.20 -27.62
C GLU A 28 -6.72 -21.04 -27.29
N LYS A 29 -6.31 -19.82 -27.05
CA LYS A 29 -4.91 -19.45 -26.71
C LYS A 29 -4.86 -18.89 -25.30
N LYS A 30 -3.66 -18.86 -24.73
CA LYS A 30 -3.42 -18.22 -23.42
C LYS A 30 -3.94 -16.78 -23.45
N PRO A 31 -4.83 -16.40 -22.53
CA PRO A 31 -5.32 -15.03 -22.45
C PRO A 31 -4.20 -14.07 -22.01
N PHE A 32 -4.31 -12.81 -22.42
CA PHE A 32 -3.53 -11.72 -21.88
C PHE A 32 -4.41 -10.93 -20.91
N ILE A 33 -4.00 -10.86 -19.65
CA ILE A 33 -4.78 -10.24 -18.57
C ILE A 33 -4.11 -8.94 -18.18
N VAL A 34 -4.82 -7.82 -18.36
CA VAL A 34 -4.36 -6.50 -17.93
C VAL A 34 -5.13 -6.10 -16.68
N LEU A 35 -4.42 -5.78 -15.62
CA LEU A 35 -4.97 -5.25 -14.38
C LEU A 35 -4.69 -3.76 -14.29
N ASP A 36 -5.65 -2.95 -14.65
CA ASP A 36 -5.57 -1.50 -14.50
C ASP A 36 -5.85 -1.09 -13.06
N GLU A 37 -5.24 -0.01 -12.62
CA GLU A 37 -5.27 0.45 -11.22
C GLU A 37 -4.89 -0.68 -10.23
N SER A 38 -3.81 -1.40 -10.51
CA SER A 38 -3.36 -2.54 -9.70
C SER A 38 -3.09 -2.19 -8.23
N SER A 39 -2.89 -0.92 -7.91
CA SER A 39 -2.81 -0.42 -6.54
C SER A 39 -4.05 -0.76 -5.68
N LYS A 40 -5.18 -1.14 -6.29
CA LYS A 40 -6.41 -1.57 -5.60
C LYS A 40 -6.37 -3.01 -5.09
N ILE A 41 -5.39 -3.83 -5.48
CA ILE A 41 -5.22 -5.22 -4.99
C ILE A 41 -4.18 -5.36 -3.88
N LYS A 42 -3.76 -4.27 -3.29
CA LYS A 42 -2.75 -4.27 -2.22
C LYS A 42 -3.27 -4.81 -0.90
N THR A 43 -2.41 -5.46 -0.14
CA THR A 43 -2.62 -5.76 1.28
C THR A 43 -2.06 -4.63 2.13
N ASN A 44 -2.85 -4.12 3.07
CA ASN A 44 -2.44 -3.02 3.95
C ASN A 44 -1.88 -3.47 5.31
N ASN A 45 -2.00 -4.75 5.63
CA ASN A 45 -1.59 -5.28 6.94
C ASN A 45 -0.93 -6.65 6.81
N PRO A 46 0.41 -6.70 6.80
CA PRO A 46 1.15 -7.96 6.67
C PRO A 46 0.99 -8.89 7.88
N CYS A 47 0.60 -8.37 9.06
CA CYS A 47 0.33 -9.19 10.25
C CYS A 47 -0.93 -10.06 10.13
N LYS A 48 -1.73 -9.86 9.08
CA LYS A 48 -3.01 -10.54 8.89
C LYS A 48 -3.13 -11.02 7.45
N GLU A 49 -2.25 -11.94 7.05
CA GLU A 49 -2.33 -12.59 5.73
C GLU A 49 -3.74 -13.16 5.44
N SER A 50 -4.41 -13.63 6.50
CA SER A 50 -5.81 -14.09 6.41
C SER A 50 -6.83 -12.98 6.08
N LYS A 51 -6.41 -11.71 6.05
CA LYS A 51 -7.29 -10.55 5.81
C LYS A 51 -6.97 -9.78 4.52
N LYS A 52 -6.40 -10.44 3.51
CA LYS A 52 -6.46 -9.88 2.16
C LYS A 52 -7.92 -9.60 1.82
N SER A 53 -8.18 -8.46 1.17
CA SER A 53 -9.54 -8.19 0.74
C SER A 53 -10.06 -9.35 -0.12
N LYS A 54 -11.34 -9.66 -0.02
CA LYS A 54 -11.98 -10.71 -0.83
C LYS A 54 -11.70 -10.49 -2.32
N ARG A 55 -11.70 -9.24 -2.77
CA ARG A 55 -11.33 -8.84 -4.13
C ARG A 55 -9.90 -9.24 -4.48
N THR A 56 -8.92 -8.87 -3.66
CA THR A 56 -7.51 -9.25 -3.86
C THR A 56 -7.35 -10.76 -3.97
N GLN A 57 -7.99 -11.52 -3.06
CA GLN A 57 -7.93 -12.98 -3.10
C GLN A 57 -8.50 -13.57 -4.41
N ALA A 58 -9.61 -13.02 -4.90
CA ALA A 58 -10.21 -13.49 -6.15
C ALA A 58 -9.33 -13.17 -7.37
N ILE A 59 -8.75 -11.98 -7.42
CA ILE A 59 -7.88 -11.55 -8.52
C ILE A 59 -6.58 -12.35 -8.51
N LEU A 60 -5.99 -12.61 -7.36
CA LEU A 60 -4.78 -13.43 -7.25
C LEU A 60 -4.98 -14.88 -7.74
N LYS A 61 -6.21 -15.41 -7.76
CA LYS A 61 -6.49 -16.72 -8.38
C LYS A 61 -6.27 -16.74 -9.90
N LEU A 62 -6.20 -15.56 -10.52
CA LEU A 62 -5.91 -15.43 -11.95
C LEU A 62 -4.41 -15.36 -12.26
N ASN A 63 -3.55 -15.30 -11.25
CA ASN A 63 -2.11 -15.06 -11.40
C ASN A 63 -1.32 -16.18 -12.11
N ARG A 64 -1.93 -17.36 -12.33
CA ARG A 64 -1.34 -18.47 -13.08
C ARG A 64 -2.05 -18.73 -14.41
N ILE A 65 -2.99 -17.85 -14.78
CA ILE A 65 -3.79 -17.98 -15.99
C ILE A 65 -3.26 -17.00 -17.05
N GLY A 66 -2.56 -17.51 -18.04
CA GLY A 66 -2.09 -16.71 -19.18
C GLY A 66 -0.97 -15.71 -18.88
N GLU A 67 -0.78 -14.77 -19.80
CA GLU A 67 0.17 -13.66 -19.67
C GLU A 67 -0.49 -12.50 -18.91
N ARG A 68 0.29 -11.71 -18.19
CA ARG A 68 -0.24 -10.67 -17.29
C ARG A 68 0.51 -9.37 -17.45
N CYS A 69 -0.22 -8.28 -17.25
CA CYS A 69 0.31 -6.93 -17.15
C CYS A 69 -0.42 -6.20 -16.02
N ILE A 70 0.27 -5.34 -15.31
CA ILE A 70 -0.32 -4.42 -14.35
C ILE A 70 -0.05 -2.99 -14.76
N LEU A 71 -1.04 -2.13 -14.58
CA LEU A 71 -0.92 -0.70 -14.81
C LEU A 71 -1.30 0.03 -13.51
N THR A 72 -0.51 1.02 -13.14
CA THR A 72 -0.80 1.87 -11.97
C THR A 72 -0.01 3.16 -12.01
N GLY A 73 -0.65 4.26 -11.63
CA GLY A 73 0.04 5.53 -11.39
C GLY A 73 0.76 5.58 -10.03
N THR A 74 0.47 4.66 -9.11
CA THR A 74 1.01 4.64 -7.75
C THR A 74 1.32 3.22 -7.28
N PHE A 75 2.47 2.71 -7.67
CA PHE A 75 2.85 1.32 -7.37
C PHE A 75 3.00 1.07 -5.86
N MET A 76 3.71 1.94 -5.15
CA MET A 76 3.91 1.88 -3.69
C MET A 76 3.42 3.17 -3.04
N SER A 77 2.11 3.30 -2.83
CA SER A 77 1.52 4.57 -2.37
C SER A 77 1.79 4.90 -0.90
N LYS A 78 1.92 3.91 -0.03
CA LYS A 78 2.05 4.11 1.43
C LYS A 78 3.14 3.28 2.09
N SER A 79 3.52 2.16 1.48
CA SER A 79 4.42 1.18 2.07
C SER A 79 4.96 0.25 0.98
N PRO A 80 6.19 -0.26 1.10
CA PRO A 80 6.73 -1.30 0.22
C PRO A 80 5.83 -2.53 0.12
N VAL A 81 5.13 -2.88 1.18
CA VAL A 81 4.19 -4.02 1.23
C VAL A 81 3.08 -3.91 0.17
N ASN A 82 2.78 -2.69 -0.29
CA ASN A 82 1.80 -2.51 -1.37
C ASN A 82 2.27 -3.11 -2.70
N ALA A 83 3.56 -3.30 -2.92
CA ALA A 83 4.10 -3.95 -4.11
C ALA A 83 3.90 -5.47 -4.10
N TYR A 84 3.89 -6.09 -2.92
CA TYR A 84 3.92 -7.55 -2.78
C TYR A 84 2.81 -8.27 -3.55
N ASP A 85 1.56 -7.90 -3.33
CA ASP A 85 0.42 -8.55 -4.01
C ASP A 85 0.35 -8.18 -5.50
N GLN A 86 0.77 -6.99 -5.89
CA GLN A 86 0.82 -6.57 -7.29
C GLN A 86 1.85 -7.38 -8.06
N MET A 87 3.04 -7.56 -7.49
CA MET A 87 4.09 -8.39 -8.09
C MET A 87 3.70 -9.87 -8.11
N ASN A 88 3.04 -10.36 -7.07
CA ASN A 88 2.56 -11.74 -6.99
C ASN A 88 1.45 -12.04 -8.02
N PHE A 89 0.66 -11.02 -8.41
CA PHE A 89 -0.25 -11.14 -9.54
C PHE A 89 0.50 -11.18 -10.87
N LEU A 90 1.46 -10.27 -11.06
CA LEU A 90 2.22 -10.14 -12.32
C LEU A 90 3.10 -11.37 -12.56
N CYS A 91 3.89 -11.73 -11.57
CA CYS A 91 4.84 -12.84 -11.61
C CYS A 91 4.73 -13.64 -10.30
N PRO A 92 4.00 -14.77 -10.30
CA PRO A 92 3.89 -15.62 -9.12
C PRO A 92 5.28 -16.02 -8.61
N ASP A 93 5.44 -16.02 -7.31
CA ASP A 93 6.68 -16.38 -6.63
C ASP A 93 7.87 -15.41 -6.93
N PHE A 94 7.60 -14.20 -7.44
CA PHE A 94 8.61 -13.15 -7.64
C PHE A 94 9.32 -12.79 -6.34
N PHE A 95 8.57 -12.68 -5.25
CA PHE A 95 9.09 -12.60 -3.90
C PHE A 95 8.95 -13.98 -3.25
N PRO A 96 10.04 -14.76 -3.13
CA PRO A 96 9.98 -16.11 -2.56
C PRO A 96 9.68 -16.11 -1.06
N GLU A 97 9.96 -14.99 -0.39
CA GLU A 97 9.66 -14.81 1.02
C GLU A 97 8.17 -14.59 1.28
N SER A 98 7.70 -14.94 2.48
CA SER A 98 6.34 -14.60 2.91
C SER A 98 6.15 -13.09 2.98
N MET A 99 4.91 -12.62 2.85
CA MET A 99 4.60 -11.19 3.02
C MET A 99 5.08 -10.62 4.36
N TYR A 100 5.07 -11.45 5.42
CA TYR A 100 5.58 -11.05 6.73
C TYR A 100 7.10 -10.81 6.69
N ALA A 101 7.86 -11.75 6.14
CA ALA A 101 9.31 -11.63 6.00
C ALA A 101 9.67 -10.45 5.08
N PHE A 102 8.93 -10.28 3.97
CA PHE A 102 9.05 -9.12 3.10
C PHE A 102 8.87 -7.79 3.86
N ALA A 103 7.82 -7.71 4.69
CA ALA A 103 7.57 -6.50 5.48
C ALA A 103 8.68 -6.26 6.52
N GLU A 104 9.21 -7.29 7.18
CA GLU A 104 10.32 -7.16 8.12
C GLU A 104 11.63 -6.72 7.41
N HIS A 105 11.81 -7.12 6.17
CA HIS A 105 13.00 -6.74 5.39
C HIS A 105 12.95 -5.28 4.91
N TYR A 106 11.77 -4.77 4.56
CA TYR A 106 11.63 -3.44 3.96
C TYR A 106 11.04 -2.37 4.88
N GLU A 107 10.55 -2.73 6.06
CA GLU A 107 9.97 -1.79 7.02
C GLU A 107 10.60 -1.91 8.41
N ILE A 108 10.79 -0.80 9.09
CA ILE A 108 11.09 -0.79 10.53
C ILE A 108 9.77 -1.04 11.25
N ARG A 109 9.69 -2.18 11.94
CA ARG A 109 8.45 -2.63 12.58
C ARG A 109 8.60 -2.78 14.08
N ARG A 110 7.60 -2.31 14.80
CA ARG A 110 7.53 -2.45 16.25
C ARG A 110 6.47 -3.47 16.68
N THR A 111 6.69 -4.08 17.81
CA THR A 111 5.71 -4.97 18.46
C THR A 111 4.57 -4.16 19.06
N LEU A 112 3.34 -4.68 18.95
CA LEU A 112 2.17 -4.12 19.63
C LEU A 112 1.99 -4.82 20.98
N PRO A 113 2.05 -4.12 22.12
CA PRO A 113 1.85 -4.73 23.44
C PRO A 113 0.46 -5.37 23.60
N SER A 114 -0.55 -4.78 22.97
CA SER A 114 -1.96 -5.20 23.09
C SER A 114 -2.32 -6.47 22.31
N VAL A 115 -1.49 -6.91 21.38
CA VAL A 115 -1.76 -8.07 20.52
C VAL A 115 -0.52 -8.92 20.41
N ARG A 116 -0.55 -10.11 21.04
CA ARG A 116 0.59 -11.03 21.05
C ARG A 116 1.09 -11.33 19.64
N GLY A 117 2.36 -11.08 19.39
CA GLY A 117 3.03 -11.35 18.12
C GLY A 117 2.68 -10.39 16.97
N ALA A 118 1.81 -9.40 17.20
CA ALA A 118 1.52 -8.42 16.16
C ALA A 118 2.63 -7.37 16.07
N ARG A 119 3.08 -7.12 14.84
CA ARG A 119 4.04 -6.06 14.54
C ARG A 119 3.47 -5.11 13.50
N ILE A 120 3.71 -3.83 13.67
CA ILE A 120 3.28 -2.75 12.78
C ILE A 120 4.47 -1.90 12.38
N THR A 121 4.37 -1.21 11.27
CA THR A 121 5.34 -0.17 10.90
C THR A 121 5.46 0.84 12.04
N ILE A 122 6.69 1.25 12.35
CA ILE A 122 6.96 2.21 13.41
C ILE A 122 6.20 3.53 13.17
N THR A 123 5.66 4.12 14.24
CA THR A 123 5.00 5.42 14.12
C THR A 123 5.99 6.59 14.14
N PRO A 124 5.65 7.77 13.60
CA PRO A 124 6.53 8.94 13.70
C PRO A 124 6.92 9.28 15.13
N LYS A 125 5.97 9.17 16.07
CA LYS A 125 6.21 9.44 17.50
C LYS A 125 7.21 8.46 18.12
N ASP A 126 7.08 7.17 17.83
CA ASP A 126 8.00 6.15 18.35
C ASP A 126 9.38 6.32 17.73
N TYR A 127 9.45 6.59 16.42
CA TYR A 127 10.69 6.84 15.70
C TYR A 127 11.48 7.99 16.35
N GLU A 128 10.82 9.11 16.58
CA GLU A 128 11.44 10.28 17.23
C GLU A 128 11.89 9.98 18.67
N THR A 129 11.05 9.29 19.44
CA THR A 129 11.36 8.91 20.83
C THR A 129 12.58 8.01 20.90
N ILE A 130 12.64 6.99 20.04
CA ILE A 130 13.78 6.06 19.96
C ILE A 130 15.03 6.81 19.51
N ARG A 131 14.92 7.63 18.48
CA ARG A 131 16.04 8.41 17.97
C ARG A 131 16.64 9.32 19.05
N LYS A 132 15.81 10.09 19.76
CA LYS A 132 16.27 10.94 20.88
C LYS A 132 17.02 10.12 21.95
N ARG A 133 16.48 8.95 22.30
CA ARG A 133 17.12 8.06 23.27
C ARG A 133 18.48 7.56 22.78
N LEU A 134 18.59 7.09 21.55
CA LEU A 134 19.82 6.55 20.98
C LEU A 134 20.88 7.67 20.81
N MET A 135 20.49 8.82 20.29
CA MET A 135 21.38 9.95 20.05
C MET A 135 22.02 10.51 21.34
N LYS A 136 21.34 10.36 22.49
CA LYS A 136 21.90 10.73 23.80
C LYS A 136 23.18 9.95 24.13
N TYR A 137 23.33 8.75 23.62
CA TYR A 137 24.43 7.84 23.94
C TYR A 137 25.35 7.57 22.75
N LYS A 138 25.23 8.34 21.65
CA LYS A 138 25.95 8.10 20.40
C LYS A 138 27.47 8.02 20.55
N ASP A 139 28.02 8.81 21.46
CA ASP A 139 29.48 8.92 21.69
C ASP A 139 30.00 7.93 22.75
N ASN A 140 29.15 7.11 23.35
CA ASN A 140 29.51 6.08 24.32
C ASN A 140 29.03 4.70 23.86
N PRO A 141 29.90 3.87 23.26
CA PRO A 141 29.52 2.58 22.68
C PRO A 141 28.83 1.62 23.64
N SER A 142 29.28 1.54 24.89
CA SER A 142 28.71 0.66 25.90
C SER A 142 27.29 1.10 26.31
N ALA A 143 27.13 2.41 26.58
CA ALA A 143 25.82 2.96 26.91
C ALA A 143 24.85 2.91 25.72
N LEU A 144 25.34 3.10 24.49
CA LEU A 144 24.55 2.95 23.27
C LEU A 144 24.06 1.52 23.09
N ALA A 145 24.92 0.52 23.28
CA ALA A 145 24.53 -0.89 23.22
C ALA A 145 23.40 -1.20 24.22
N GLY A 146 23.53 -0.75 25.47
CA GLY A 146 22.46 -0.89 26.48
C GLY A 146 21.17 -0.17 26.12
N ALA A 147 21.27 1.01 25.48
CA ALA A 147 20.10 1.74 24.99
C ALA A 147 19.38 0.99 23.84
N MET A 148 20.14 0.38 22.92
CA MET A 148 19.62 -0.45 21.84
C MET A 148 18.94 -1.72 22.37
N ASP A 149 19.53 -2.38 23.35
CA ASP A 149 18.91 -3.56 23.99
C ASP A 149 17.61 -3.20 24.70
N GLY A 150 17.54 -2.03 25.33
CA GLY A 150 16.29 -1.50 25.90
C GLY A 150 15.24 -1.19 24.83
N VAL A 151 15.65 -0.66 23.68
CA VAL A 151 14.75 -0.44 22.53
C VAL A 151 14.23 -1.77 21.97
N HIS A 152 15.13 -2.76 21.82
CA HIS A 152 14.77 -4.10 21.39
C HIS A 152 13.75 -4.74 22.33
N SER A 153 14.01 -4.72 23.64
CA SER A 153 13.14 -5.32 24.64
C SER A 153 11.72 -4.70 24.67
N PHE A 154 11.62 -3.39 24.47
CA PHE A 154 10.36 -2.68 24.60
C PHE A 154 9.59 -2.61 23.25
N TYR A 155 10.29 -2.34 22.15
CA TYR A 155 9.66 -2.13 20.83
C TYR A 155 9.82 -3.32 19.89
N GLY A 156 10.69 -4.28 20.19
CA GLY A 156 11.05 -5.38 19.28
C GLY A 156 11.85 -4.92 18.05
N ILE A 157 12.46 -3.73 18.10
CA ILE A 157 13.23 -3.16 17.00
C ILE A 157 14.66 -3.71 17.05
N THR A 158 15.21 -4.10 15.90
CA THR A 158 16.55 -4.68 15.81
C THR A 158 17.65 -3.62 16.00
N ARG A 159 18.88 -4.06 16.28
CA ARG A 159 20.02 -3.14 16.32
C ARG A 159 20.29 -2.46 14.98
N GLU A 160 20.10 -3.19 13.88
CA GLU A 160 20.21 -2.64 12.53
C GLU A 160 19.19 -1.51 12.29
N ASP A 161 17.94 -1.71 12.69
CA ASP A 161 16.90 -0.69 12.63
C ASP A 161 17.23 0.51 13.53
N CYS A 162 17.88 0.31 14.68
CA CYS A 162 18.36 1.40 15.52
C CYS A 162 19.43 2.24 14.81
N PHE A 163 20.36 1.62 14.10
CA PHE A 163 21.35 2.35 13.29
C PHE A 163 20.68 3.13 12.15
N HIS A 164 19.70 2.56 11.50
CA HIS A 164 18.92 3.24 10.48
C HIS A 164 18.22 4.49 11.06
N ILE A 165 17.56 4.37 12.21
CA ILE A 165 16.88 5.48 12.90
C ILE A 165 17.90 6.58 13.31
N MET A 166 19.09 6.22 13.72
CA MET A 166 20.14 7.19 14.04
C MET A 166 20.66 7.92 12.80
N LYS A 167 20.83 7.19 11.70
CA LYS A 167 21.35 7.71 10.43
C LYS A 167 20.41 8.74 9.80
N TYR A 168 19.10 8.50 9.85
CA TYR A 168 18.11 9.35 9.19
C TYR A 168 17.37 10.21 10.22
N PRO A 169 17.56 11.56 10.23
CA PRO A 169 16.92 12.46 11.20
C PRO A 169 15.41 12.58 10.96
N GLU A 170 14.98 12.50 9.72
CA GLU A 170 13.57 12.53 9.33
C GLU A 170 12.93 11.15 9.46
N TYR A 171 11.62 11.13 9.64
CA TYR A 171 10.86 9.90 9.72
C TYR A 171 10.99 9.08 8.44
N THR A 172 11.81 8.05 8.49
CA THR A 172 12.09 7.14 7.38
C THR A 172 11.86 5.69 7.83
N PRO A 173 10.60 5.22 7.81
CA PRO A 173 10.25 3.89 8.31
C PRO A 173 10.59 2.76 7.33
N PHE A 174 11.06 3.08 6.14
CA PHE A 174 11.37 2.12 5.08
C PHE A 174 12.87 2.00 4.89
N LYS A 175 13.34 0.77 4.73
CA LYS A 175 14.74 0.41 4.54
C LYS A 175 14.91 -0.46 3.30
N ASN A 176 16.16 -0.63 2.83
CA ASN A 176 16.51 -1.47 1.68
C ASN A 176 15.73 -1.13 0.39
N MET A 177 15.34 0.14 0.23
CA MET A 177 14.50 0.55 -0.90
C MET A 177 15.22 0.46 -2.23
N ASP A 178 16.54 0.70 -2.27
CA ASP A 178 17.34 0.59 -3.49
C ASP A 178 17.37 -0.86 -4.00
N GLU A 179 17.54 -1.83 -3.08
CA GLU A 179 17.44 -3.25 -3.38
C GLU A 179 16.06 -3.60 -3.95
N LEU A 180 14.98 -3.10 -3.34
CA LEU A 180 13.63 -3.36 -3.83
C LEU A 180 13.43 -2.82 -5.24
N TRP A 181 13.87 -1.59 -5.50
CA TRP A 181 13.76 -0.99 -6.83
C TRP A 181 14.61 -1.73 -7.87
N GLN A 182 15.80 -2.20 -7.50
CA GLN A 182 16.62 -3.03 -8.38
C GLN A 182 15.90 -4.36 -8.71
N ARG A 183 15.36 -5.06 -7.72
CA ARG A 183 14.59 -6.31 -7.93
C ARG A 183 13.40 -6.12 -8.86
N ILE A 184 12.68 -5.00 -8.74
CA ILE A 184 11.48 -4.70 -9.53
C ILE A 184 11.86 -4.16 -10.93
N GLY A 185 13.00 -3.50 -11.07
CA GLY A 185 13.41 -2.79 -12.26
C GLY A 185 13.45 -3.65 -13.53
N ASP A 186 13.79 -4.93 -13.40
CA ASP A 186 13.88 -5.87 -14.52
C ASP A 186 12.50 -6.23 -15.14
N VAL A 187 11.41 -5.99 -14.42
CA VAL A 187 10.05 -6.38 -14.84
C VAL A 187 9.08 -5.20 -14.90
N CYS A 188 9.52 -4.01 -14.53
CA CYS A 188 8.70 -2.80 -14.49
C CYS A 188 9.26 -1.71 -15.40
N MET A 189 8.40 -1.09 -16.19
CA MET A 189 8.72 0.13 -16.93
C MET A 189 8.03 1.31 -16.23
N ARG A 190 8.81 2.34 -15.92
CA ARG A 190 8.33 3.62 -15.42
C ARG A 190 8.38 4.66 -16.51
N VAL A 191 7.26 5.30 -16.76
CA VAL A 191 7.16 6.43 -17.67
C VAL A 191 6.92 7.68 -16.85
N ASP A 192 7.89 8.58 -16.85
CA ASP A 192 7.75 9.87 -16.19
C ASP A 192 7.03 10.87 -17.11
N ARG A 193 6.41 11.86 -16.50
CA ARG A 193 5.64 12.88 -17.22
C ARG A 193 6.47 13.65 -18.26
N SER A 194 7.75 13.88 -17.96
CA SER A 194 8.70 14.51 -18.87
C SER A 194 8.96 13.71 -20.15
N SER A 195 8.86 12.38 -20.05
CA SER A 195 9.05 11.47 -21.19
C SER A 195 7.81 11.35 -22.08
N ALA A 196 6.66 11.82 -21.61
CA ALA A 196 5.37 11.62 -22.29
C ALA A 196 4.97 12.81 -23.20
N GLU A 197 5.86 13.77 -23.45
CA GLU A 197 5.61 14.99 -24.26
C GLU A 197 4.30 15.72 -23.87
N LEU A 198 3.89 15.60 -22.58
CA LEU A 198 2.70 16.26 -22.09
C LEU A 198 2.97 17.76 -21.87
N PRO A 199 1.96 18.63 -22.04
CA PRO A 199 2.10 20.06 -21.77
C PRO A 199 2.67 20.29 -20.36
N GLU A 200 3.72 21.08 -20.24
CA GLU A 200 4.42 21.32 -18.97
C GLU A 200 3.55 21.98 -17.91
N THR A 201 2.54 22.73 -18.33
CA THR A 201 1.74 23.56 -17.44
C THR A 201 0.35 23.01 -17.22
N LYS A 202 0.03 22.63 -15.97
CA LYS A 202 -1.35 22.45 -15.57
C LYS A 202 -1.99 23.80 -15.33
N VAL A 203 -3.01 24.13 -16.10
CA VAL A 203 -3.84 25.30 -15.81
C VAL A 203 -4.93 24.88 -14.82
N TYR A 204 -4.83 25.40 -13.63
CA TYR A 204 -5.90 25.24 -12.60
C TYR A 204 -6.88 26.41 -12.77
N LYS A 205 -8.14 26.09 -13.07
CA LYS A 205 -9.22 27.06 -13.06
C LYS A 205 -10.10 26.77 -11.86
N THR A 206 -10.26 27.75 -10.99
CA THR A 206 -11.24 27.69 -9.91
C THR A 206 -12.57 28.18 -10.47
N CYS A 207 -13.56 27.30 -10.51
CA CYS A 207 -14.94 27.69 -10.81
C CYS A 207 -15.70 27.77 -9.49
N ASN A 208 -16.09 28.99 -9.13
CA ASN A 208 -17.02 29.18 -8.00
C ASN A 208 -18.43 28.91 -8.50
N VAL A 209 -19.08 27.94 -7.89
CA VAL A 209 -20.48 27.58 -8.20
C VAL A 209 -21.32 27.94 -6.98
N GLU A 210 -22.33 28.79 -7.19
CA GLU A 210 -23.29 29.10 -6.14
C GLU A 210 -24.24 27.93 -5.95
N LEU A 211 -24.34 27.45 -4.73
CA LEU A 211 -25.29 26.41 -4.37
C LEU A 211 -26.70 26.97 -4.36
N THR A 212 -27.69 26.23 -4.84
CA THR A 212 -29.09 26.57 -4.63
C THR A 212 -29.40 26.57 -3.13
N LYS A 213 -30.49 27.24 -2.74
CA LYS A 213 -30.92 27.29 -1.33
C LYS A 213 -31.12 25.90 -0.74
N GLU A 214 -31.63 24.95 -1.52
CA GLU A 214 -31.82 23.56 -1.10
C GLU A 214 -30.48 22.82 -0.93
N GLN A 215 -29.58 22.95 -1.90
CA GLN A 215 -28.22 22.38 -1.81
C GLN A 215 -27.45 22.92 -0.63
N LEU A 216 -27.52 24.24 -0.38
CA LEU A 216 -26.86 24.86 0.76
C LEU A 216 -27.43 24.33 2.10
N LYS A 217 -28.74 24.15 2.19
CA LYS A 217 -29.38 23.59 3.38
C LYS A 217 -28.89 22.15 3.63
N LEU A 218 -28.86 21.31 2.60
CA LEU A 218 -28.38 19.92 2.70
C LEU A 218 -26.89 19.89 3.07
N TYR A 219 -26.09 20.74 2.45
CA TYR A 219 -24.64 20.86 2.76
C TYR A 219 -24.39 21.22 4.23
N LEU A 220 -25.10 22.22 4.75
CA LEU A 220 -25.01 22.64 6.16
C LEU A 220 -25.49 21.53 7.13
N GLN A 221 -26.53 20.79 6.77
CA GLN A 221 -26.97 19.64 7.55
C GLN A 221 -25.90 18.54 7.59
N LEU A 222 -25.32 18.18 6.44
CA LEU A 222 -24.23 17.19 6.37
C LEU A 222 -23.00 17.64 7.15
N GLN A 223 -22.63 18.91 7.08
CA GLN A 223 -21.49 19.46 7.79
C GLN A 223 -21.68 19.41 9.32
N ASN A 224 -22.87 19.71 9.80
CA ASN A 224 -23.14 19.84 11.25
C ASN A 224 -23.59 18.53 11.90
N GLN A 225 -24.31 17.69 11.17
CA GLN A 225 -24.99 16.51 11.71
C GLN A 225 -24.48 15.18 11.10
N HIS A 226 -23.61 15.25 10.08
CA HIS A 226 -23.11 14.08 9.31
C HIS A 226 -24.23 13.23 8.66
N CYS A 227 -25.46 13.73 8.62
CA CYS A 227 -26.60 13.08 8.00
C CYS A 227 -27.61 14.07 7.41
N THR A 228 -28.37 13.61 6.42
CA THR A 228 -29.58 14.23 5.93
C THR A 228 -30.67 13.16 5.89
N ASP A 229 -31.90 13.53 5.58
CA ASP A 229 -33.03 12.58 5.47
C ASP A 229 -32.75 11.46 4.47
N ASN A 230 -31.85 11.66 3.52
CA ASN A 230 -31.56 10.72 2.43
C ASN A 230 -30.14 10.14 2.45
N VAL A 231 -29.20 10.74 3.20
CA VAL A 231 -27.77 10.37 3.16
C VAL A 231 -27.13 10.52 4.54
N THR A 232 -26.44 9.49 4.99
CA THR A 232 -25.57 9.51 6.16
C THR A 232 -24.12 9.46 5.70
N VAL A 233 -23.29 10.33 6.23
CA VAL A 233 -21.86 10.38 5.95
C VAL A 233 -21.08 10.01 7.20
N ASP A 234 -20.39 8.89 7.15
CA ASP A 234 -19.62 8.36 8.29
C ASP A 234 -18.41 9.23 8.66
N ASN A 235 -18.03 10.16 7.79
CA ASN A 235 -16.85 11.00 7.98
C ASN A 235 -17.02 12.32 7.22
N GLY A 236 -17.05 13.42 7.95
CA GLY A 236 -17.23 14.79 7.43
C GLY A 236 -16.16 15.25 6.40
N LEU A 237 -15.09 14.47 6.23
CA LEU A 237 -14.05 14.71 5.20
C LEU A 237 -14.44 14.21 3.80
N LYS A 238 -15.63 13.70 3.61
CA LYS A 238 -16.15 13.25 2.29
C LYS A 238 -17.03 14.28 1.60
N LEU A 239 -17.14 15.45 2.17
CA LEU A 239 -17.84 16.60 1.57
C LEU A 239 -16.89 17.44 0.71
#